data_720c0e79d2ffd46fff15c086b8cab6b7
#
_entry.id   720c0e79d2ffd46fff15c086b8cab6b7
#
_cell.length_a   1.000
_cell.length_b   1.000
_cell.length_c   1.000
_cell.angle_alpha   90.00
_cell.angle_beta   90.00
_cell.angle_gamma   90.00
#
_symmetry.space_group_name_H-M   'P 1'
#
loop_
_entity.id
_entity.type
_entity.pdbx_description
1 polymer ?
#
loop_
_entity_poly.entity_id
_entity_poly.type
_entity_poly.pdbx_seq_one_letter_code
_entity_poly.pdbx_strand_id
1 'polypeptide(L)'
;MADILIVDRVHPYLAERLSLRGFTCHTDMTFTQESFIAGPDCWSGLIIRSRFVVDKAVIDSKPSLKFIVRIGSGVENIDVAYAESKGVRVISTPEGNAHAVAEHCLGLLLSTLRHIPTANQEVRAGQWLREKNKGTELNAHTYGIIGYGHTGPAFARLLTTLGCTVLANDCYNASAGDAYARMTTMEEIFEQCDVISLHVNYRPENHHLVNDEWILAVRNPFILLNTSRGQVVNTADVVQHLKSGKILAAGLDVLEYESPKLKNLPKEEWPEAMEQLAAMDNVILTPHVGGQTPEAELRHAQIAVEKILNI
;
A
#
# COMPACT_ATOMS: atom_id res chain seq x y z
N MET A 1 -19.74 -5.14 -30.25
CA MET A 1 -19.25 -4.24 -29.18
C MET A 1 -18.67 -5.12 -28.10
N ALA A 2 -17.62 -4.69 -27.41
CA ALA A 2 -17.03 -5.50 -26.35
C ALA A 2 -17.76 -5.17 -25.05
N ASP A 3 -18.33 -6.18 -24.39
CA ASP A 3 -19.05 -6.04 -23.14
C ASP A 3 -18.07 -6.17 -21.96
N ILE A 4 -18.13 -5.21 -21.05
CA ILE A 4 -17.26 -5.13 -19.87
C ILE A 4 -18.13 -5.23 -18.62
N LEU A 5 -17.79 -6.16 -17.72
CA LEU A 5 -18.44 -6.28 -16.42
C LEU A 5 -17.63 -5.54 -15.36
N ILE A 6 -18.28 -4.69 -14.58
CA ILE A 6 -17.72 -3.95 -13.45
C ILE A 6 -18.37 -4.51 -12.17
N VAL A 7 -17.58 -5.20 -11.35
CA VAL A 7 -18.09 -5.91 -10.15
C VAL A 7 -17.82 -5.17 -8.83
N ASP A 8 -17.04 -4.10 -8.87
CA ASP A 8 -16.71 -3.29 -7.70
C ASP A 8 -17.04 -1.82 -7.92
N ARG A 9 -17.16 -1.06 -6.81
CA ARG A 9 -17.30 0.39 -6.89
C ARG A 9 -16.04 1.01 -7.49
N VAL A 10 -16.23 1.72 -8.59
CA VAL A 10 -15.20 2.49 -9.30
C VAL A 10 -15.70 3.90 -9.61
N HIS A 11 -14.82 4.83 -9.91
CA HIS A 11 -15.21 6.18 -10.28
C HIS A 11 -16.03 6.18 -11.58
N PRO A 12 -17.19 6.89 -11.69
CA PRO A 12 -18.07 6.89 -12.85
C PRO A 12 -17.40 7.24 -14.17
N TYR A 13 -16.37 8.06 -14.13
CA TYR A 13 -15.51 8.42 -15.28
C TYR A 13 -15.11 7.20 -16.13
N LEU A 14 -14.85 6.05 -15.48
CA LEU A 14 -14.40 4.85 -16.18
C LEU A 14 -15.46 4.34 -17.17
N ALA A 15 -16.67 4.08 -16.71
CA ALA A 15 -17.75 3.58 -17.53
C ALA A 15 -18.17 4.60 -18.60
N GLU A 16 -18.26 5.89 -18.24
CA GLU A 16 -18.61 6.98 -19.15
C GLU A 16 -17.61 7.06 -20.32
N ARG A 17 -16.30 7.05 -20.03
CA ARG A 17 -15.27 7.18 -21.05
C ARG A 17 -15.16 5.95 -21.94
N LEU A 18 -15.30 4.74 -21.38
CA LEU A 18 -15.30 3.51 -22.17
C LEU A 18 -16.53 3.43 -23.09
N SER A 19 -17.70 3.84 -22.61
CA SER A 19 -18.91 3.88 -23.44
C SER A 19 -18.77 4.81 -24.64
N LEU A 20 -18.13 5.98 -24.48
CA LEU A 20 -17.82 6.90 -25.58
C LEU A 20 -16.84 6.32 -26.60
N ARG A 21 -16.17 5.22 -26.27
CA ARG A 21 -15.23 4.49 -27.13
C ARG A 21 -15.79 3.17 -27.69
N GLY A 22 -17.10 2.97 -27.57
CA GLY A 22 -17.80 1.83 -28.14
C GLY A 22 -17.83 0.56 -27.29
N PHE A 23 -17.44 0.63 -26.00
CA PHE A 23 -17.65 -0.46 -25.07
C PHE A 23 -19.03 -0.39 -24.41
N THR A 24 -19.63 -1.54 -24.11
CA THR A 24 -20.82 -1.62 -23.27
C THR A 24 -20.40 -1.97 -21.86
N CYS A 25 -20.60 -1.07 -20.90
CA CYS A 25 -20.23 -1.28 -19.50
C CYS A 25 -21.45 -1.70 -18.67
N HIS A 26 -21.37 -2.86 -18.04
CA HIS A 26 -22.40 -3.38 -17.14
C HIS A 26 -21.84 -3.33 -15.70
N THR A 27 -22.55 -2.64 -14.81
CA THR A 27 -22.15 -2.55 -13.39
C THR A 27 -23.08 -3.41 -12.56
N ASP A 28 -22.54 -4.42 -11.91
CA ASP A 28 -23.26 -5.26 -10.96
C ASP A 28 -22.36 -5.66 -9.78
N MET A 29 -22.62 -5.04 -8.64
CA MET A 29 -21.86 -5.26 -7.42
C MET A 29 -22.39 -6.45 -6.59
N THR A 30 -23.36 -7.21 -7.09
CA THR A 30 -23.90 -8.38 -6.42
C THR A 30 -23.15 -9.67 -6.79
N PHE A 31 -22.34 -9.65 -7.85
CA PHE A 31 -21.56 -10.82 -8.27
C PHE A 31 -20.67 -11.35 -7.15
N THR A 32 -20.75 -12.66 -6.94
CA THR A 32 -19.80 -13.46 -6.19
C THR A 32 -18.94 -14.25 -7.16
N GLN A 33 -17.88 -14.91 -6.67
CA GLN A 33 -17.05 -15.80 -7.50
C GLN A 33 -17.90 -16.91 -8.14
N GLU A 34 -18.79 -17.54 -7.35
CA GLU A 34 -19.65 -18.63 -7.77
C GLU A 34 -20.66 -18.16 -8.84
N SER A 35 -21.33 -17.01 -8.62
CA SER A 35 -22.28 -16.48 -9.60
C SER A 35 -21.60 -16.02 -10.88
N PHE A 36 -20.37 -15.52 -10.79
CA PHE A 36 -19.58 -15.19 -11.98
C PHE A 36 -19.24 -16.46 -12.79
N ILE A 37 -18.76 -17.51 -12.14
CA ILE A 37 -18.45 -18.79 -12.79
C ILE A 37 -19.69 -19.39 -13.46
N ALA A 38 -20.83 -19.42 -12.75
CA ALA A 38 -22.07 -20.01 -13.27
C ALA A 38 -22.75 -19.16 -14.35
N GLY A 39 -22.43 -17.86 -14.45
CA GLY A 39 -23.03 -16.93 -15.39
C GLY A 39 -22.58 -17.13 -16.84
N PRO A 40 -23.16 -16.37 -17.79
CA PRO A 40 -22.87 -16.50 -19.21
C PRO A 40 -21.42 -16.09 -19.53
N ASP A 41 -20.85 -16.70 -20.57
CA ASP A 41 -19.57 -16.29 -21.17
C ASP A 41 -19.80 -15.24 -22.26
N CYS A 42 -20.05 -14.01 -21.85
CA CYS A 42 -20.30 -12.89 -22.75
C CYS A 42 -19.40 -11.67 -22.50
N TRP A 43 -18.53 -11.75 -21.49
CA TRP A 43 -17.71 -10.62 -21.08
C TRP A 43 -16.35 -10.64 -21.77
N SER A 44 -16.02 -9.54 -22.44
CA SER A 44 -14.68 -9.32 -23.01
C SER A 44 -13.69 -8.75 -21.99
N GLY A 45 -14.21 -8.09 -20.94
CA GLY A 45 -13.41 -7.49 -19.89
C GLY A 45 -14.07 -7.60 -18.51
N LEU A 46 -13.23 -7.77 -17.49
CA LEU A 46 -13.62 -7.74 -16.07
C LEU A 46 -12.91 -6.60 -15.36
N ILE A 47 -13.66 -5.73 -14.69
CA ILE A 47 -13.11 -4.68 -13.83
C ILE A 47 -13.44 -4.99 -12.39
N ILE A 48 -12.39 -5.15 -11.57
CA ILE A 48 -12.48 -5.61 -10.19
C ILE A 48 -11.52 -4.85 -9.28
N ARG A 49 -11.85 -4.77 -7.99
CA ARG A 49 -10.92 -4.37 -6.92
C ARG A 49 -10.58 -5.56 -6.04
N SER A 50 -11.50 -5.92 -5.13
CA SER A 50 -11.30 -6.99 -4.15
C SER A 50 -12.54 -7.87 -3.94
N ARG A 51 -13.51 -7.81 -4.85
CA ARG A 51 -14.81 -8.50 -4.74
C ARG A 51 -14.66 -9.99 -4.50
N PHE A 52 -13.84 -10.65 -5.32
CA PHE A 52 -13.54 -12.07 -5.24
C PHE A 52 -12.14 -12.36 -5.79
N VAL A 53 -11.68 -13.59 -5.58
CA VAL A 53 -10.42 -14.08 -6.14
C VAL A 53 -10.64 -14.50 -7.59
N VAL A 54 -9.78 -14.03 -8.49
CA VAL A 54 -9.78 -14.41 -9.90
C VAL A 54 -8.74 -15.52 -10.09
N ASP A 55 -9.15 -16.73 -9.74
CA ASP A 55 -8.35 -17.94 -9.84
C ASP A 55 -8.53 -18.65 -11.18
N LYS A 56 -7.93 -19.82 -11.34
CA LYS A 56 -8.02 -20.67 -12.53
C LYS A 56 -9.46 -20.99 -12.91
N ALA A 57 -10.32 -21.29 -11.91
CA ALA A 57 -11.71 -21.66 -12.16
C ALA A 57 -12.50 -20.48 -12.75
N VAL A 58 -12.25 -19.26 -12.24
CA VAL A 58 -12.84 -18.03 -12.78
C VAL A 58 -12.40 -17.81 -14.22
N ILE A 59 -11.11 -17.91 -14.51
CA ILE A 59 -10.53 -17.66 -15.84
C ILE A 59 -11.03 -18.70 -16.85
N ASP A 60 -11.01 -19.98 -16.51
CA ASP A 60 -11.47 -21.07 -17.40
C ASP A 60 -12.98 -21.01 -17.67
N SER A 61 -13.78 -20.43 -16.76
CA SER A 61 -15.22 -20.27 -16.96
C SER A 61 -15.59 -19.22 -18.00
N LYS A 62 -14.64 -18.38 -18.44
CA LYS A 62 -14.88 -17.23 -19.33
C LYS A 62 -13.88 -17.19 -20.48
N PRO A 63 -13.96 -18.11 -21.45
CA PRO A 63 -13.09 -18.12 -22.65
C PRO A 63 -13.15 -16.85 -23.49
N SER A 64 -14.25 -16.09 -23.42
CA SER A 64 -14.40 -14.79 -24.12
C SER A 64 -13.63 -13.65 -23.49
N LEU A 65 -13.12 -13.82 -22.24
CA LEU A 65 -12.42 -12.79 -21.50
C LEU A 65 -11.06 -12.48 -22.14
N LYS A 66 -10.81 -11.23 -22.45
CA LYS A 66 -9.57 -10.74 -23.08
C LYS A 66 -8.69 -9.97 -22.09
N PHE A 67 -9.29 -9.31 -21.11
CA PHE A 67 -8.56 -8.55 -20.12
C PHE A 67 -9.27 -8.52 -18.77
N ILE A 68 -8.47 -8.37 -17.72
CA ILE A 68 -8.91 -8.12 -16.35
C ILE A 68 -8.22 -6.84 -15.88
N VAL A 69 -9.00 -5.88 -15.38
CA VAL A 69 -8.47 -4.64 -14.82
C VAL A 69 -8.67 -4.64 -13.31
N ARG A 70 -7.57 -4.65 -12.60
CA ARG A 70 -7.57 -4.43 -11.15
C ARG A 70 -7.41 -2.94 -10.87
N ILE A 71 -8.47 -2.29 -10.37
CA ILE A 71 -8.43 -0.88 -9.98
C ILE A 71 -7.67 -0.76 -8.64
N GLY A 72 -6.41 -0.39 -8.75
CA GLY A 72 -5.46 -0.26 -7.64
C GLY A 72 -4.09 -0.89 -7.94
N SER A 73 -3.19 -0.92 -6.94
CA SER A 73 -1.79 -1.30 -7.12
C SER A 73 -1.55 -2.82 -7.07
N GLY A 74 -2.06 -3.50 -6.05
CA GLY A 74 -1.81 -4.93 -5.86
C GLY A 74 -2.68 -5.79 -6.78
N VAL A 75 -2.20 -6.97 -7.12
CA VAL A 75 -2.91 -7.98 -7.94
C VAL A 75 -3.00 -9.33 -7.22
N GLU A 76 -2.86 -9.32 -5.91
CA GLU A 76 -2.77 -10.53 -5.07
C GLU A 76 -4.03 -11.41 -5.15
N ASN A 77 -5.16 -10.83 -5.55
CA ASN A 77 -6.41 -11.55 -5.76
C ASN A 77 -6.60 -12.09 -7.19
N ILE A 78 -5.58 -12.03 -8.06
CA ILE A 78 -5.64 -12.49 -9.46
C ILE A 78 -4.47 -13.44 -9.74
N ASP A 79 -4.75 -14.62 -10.25
CA ASP A 79 -3.71 -15.53 -10.79
C ASP A 79 -3.21 -14.98 -12.13
N VAL A 80 -2.29 -13.99 -12.04
CA VAL A 80 -1.76 -13.27 -13.21
C VAL A 80 -1.09 -14.21 -14.18
N ALA A 81 -0.24 -15.12 -13.70
CA ALA A 81 0.50 -16.04 -14.56
C ALA A 81 -0.44 -16.96 -15.34
N TYR A 82 -1.50 -17.43 -14.69
CA TYR A 82 -2.49 -18.28 -15.35
C TYR A 82 -3.33 -17.48 -16.35
N ALA A 83 -3.78 -16.27 -16.00
CA ALA A 83 -4.53 -15.41 -16.92
C ALA A 83 -3.73 -15.14 -18.20
N GLU A 84 -2.46 -14.75 -18.07
CA GLU A 84 -1.58 -14.49 -19.21
C GLU A 84 -1.32 -15.74 -20.05
N SER A 85 -1.20 -16.92 -19.43
CA SER A 85 -1.07 -18.20 -20.15
C SER A 85 -2.29 -18.54 -21.01
N LYS A 86 -3.46 -17.99 -20.66
CA LYS A 86 -4.72 -18.11 -21.43
C LYS A 86 -4.94 -16.97 -22.43
N GLY A 87 -3.97 -16.04 -22.54
CA GLY A 87 -4.09 -14.87 -23.41
C GLY A 87 -4.96 -13.75 -22.82
N VAL A 88 -5.29 -13.81 -21.52
CA VAL A 88 -6.03 -12.78 -20.81
C VAL A 88 -5.06 -11.78 -20.21
N ARG A 89 -5.08 -10.53 -20.68
CA ARG A 89 -4.20 -9.47 -20.19
C ARG A 89 -4.64 -8.99 -18.82
N VAL A 90 -3.73 -8.94 -17.84
CA VAL A 90 -3.99 -8.35 -16.53
C VAL A 90 -3.42 -6.94 -16.44
N ILE A 91 -4.25 -5.99 -16.07
CA ILE A 91 -3.93 -4.57 -15.97
C ILE A 91 -4.13 -4.12 -14.53
N SER A 92 -3.14 -3.46 -13.96
CA SER A 92 -3.25 -2.73 -12.68
C SER A 92 -3.00 -1.24 -12.88
N THR A 93 -3.35 -0.44 -11.86
CA THR A 93 -3.23 1.02 -11.92
C THR A 93 -2.44 1.59 -10.73
N PRO A 94 -1.20 1.09 -10.46
CA PRO A 94 -0.44 1.47 -9.28
C PRO A 94 -0.08 2.97 -9.22
N GLU A 95 -0.06 3.63 -10.37
CA GLU A 95 0.22 5.07 -10.48
C GLU A 95 -0.90 5.93 -9.86
N GLY A 96 -2.14 5.39 -9.81
CA GLY A 96 -3.35 6.14 -9.46
C GLY A 96 -3.37 6.66 -8.03
N ASN A 97 -2.81 5.91 -7.08
CA ASN A 97 -2.80 6.28 -5.66
C ASN A 97 -1.42 6.66 -5.12
N ALA A 98 -0.37 6.68 -5.94
CA ALA A 98 0.98 6.91 -5.47
C ALA A 98 1.13 8.22 -4.67
N HIS A 99 0.50 9.29 -5.13
CA HIS A 99 0.52 10.59 -4.45
C HIS A 99 -0.25 10.56 -3.12
N ALA A 100 -1.43 9.96 -3.10
CA ALA A 100 -2.23 9.83 -1.88
C ALA A 100 -1.48 9.01 -0.80
N VAL A 101 -0.84 7.89 -1.18
CA VAL A 101 0.00 7.09 -0.27
C VAL A 101 1.17 7.92 0.26
N ALA A 102 1.83 8.70 -0.59
CA ALA A 102 2.95 9.54 -0.17
C ALA A 102 2.52 10.62 0.85
N GLU A 103 1.37 11.28 0.63
CA GLU A 103 0.80 12.24 1.58
C GLU A 103 0.41 11.57 2.90
N HIS A 104 -0.18 10.40 2.84
CA HIS A 104 -0.53 9.64 4.05
C HIS A 104 0.72 9.22 4.85
N CYS A 105 1.76 8.74 4.14
CA CYS A 105 3.04 8.40 4.73
C CYS A 105 3.69 9.62 5.42
N LEU A 106 3.63 10.81 4.80
CA LEU A 106 4.07 12.06 5.40
C LEU A 106 3.23 12.42 6.64
N GLY A 107 1.91 12.20 6.58
CA GLY A 107 1.01 12.39 7.72
C GLY A 107 1.37 11.49 8.91
N LEU A 108 1.61 10.20 8.68
CA LEU A 108 2.09 9.27 9.71
C LEU A 108 3.44 9.71 10.28
N LEU A 109 4.39 10.07 9.42
CA LEU A 109 5.72 10.53 9.81
C LEU A 109 5.65 11.78 10.70
N LEU A 110 4.94 12.82 10.28
CA LEU A 110 4.76 14.04 11.06
C LEU A 110 4.05 13.79 12.39
N SER A 111 3.04 12.93 12.38
CA SER A 111 2.30 12.55 13.58
C SER A 111 3.21 11.82 14.58
N THR A 112 4.12 11.00 14.09
CA THR A 112 5.12 10.26 14.89
C THR A 112 6.19 11.21 15.45
N LEU A 113 6.86 11.99 14.57
CA LEU A 113 7.94 12.89 14.97
C LEU A 113 7.51 14.02 15.93
N ARG A 114 6.25 14.44 15.84
CA ARG A 114 5.72 15.57 16.61
C ARG A 114 4.71 15.14 17.68
N HIS A 115 4.54 13.84 17.94
CA HIS A 115 3.64 13.25 18.93
C HIS A 115 2.20 13.78 18.85
N ILE A 116 1.71 14.12 17.64
CA ILE A 116 0.44 14.82 17.43
C ILE A 116 -0.76 14.08 18.03
N PRO A 117 -0.96 12.75 17.82
CA PRO A 117 -2.10 12.04 18.39
C PRO A 117 -2.10 12.03 19.91
N THR A 118 -0.95 11.75 20.53
CA THR A 118 -0.79 11.70 21.99
C THR A 118 -1.00 13.08 22.62
N ALA A 119 -0.36 14.11 22.07
CA ALA A 119 -0.54 15.50 22.53
C ALA A 119 -2.01 15.96 22.43
N ASN A 120 -2.72 15.59 21.34
CA ASN A 120 -4.14 15.90 21.20
C ASN A 120 -5.00 15.21 22.27
N GLN A 121 -4.73 13.93 22.59
CA GLN A 121 -5.44 13.20 23.64
C GLN A 121 -5.20 13.82 25.03
N GLU A 122 -3.96 14.16 25.36
CA GLU A 122 -3.57 14.78 26.63
C GLU A 122 -4.24 16.13 26.82
N VAL A 123 -4.21 17.01 25.82
CA VAL A 123 -4.88 18.33 25.89
C VAL A 123 -6.40 18.18 26.07
N ARG A 124 -7.03 17.23 25.39
CA ARG A 124 -8.46 16.93 25.57
C ARG A 124 -8.78 16.41 26.97
N ALA A 125 -7.82 15.74 27.63
CA ALA A 125 -7.89 15.30 29.00
C ALA A 125 -7.49 16.38 30.01
N GLY A 126 -7.26 17.65 29.60
CA GLY A 126 -6.87 18.77 30.45
C GLY A 126 -5.39 18.76 30.84
N GLN A 127 -4.55 17.99 30.19
CA GLN A 127 -3.12 17.89 30.47
C GLN A 127 -2.30 18.76 29.51
N TRP A 128 -1.36 19.53 30.03
CA TRP A 128 -0.51 20.47 29.26
C TRP A 128 0.96 20.06 29.35
N LEU A 129 1.33 18.90 28.73
CA LEU A 129 2.63 18.24 28.90
C LEU A 129 3.62 18.65 27.80
N ARG A 130 4.04 19.94 27.80
CA ARG A 130 4.87 20.52 26.73
C ARG A 130 6.21 19.81 26.54
N GLU A 131 6.94 19.53 27.61
CA GLU A 131 8.26 18.87 27.50
C GLU A 131 8.17 17.41 27.05
N LYS A 132 7.13 16.69 27.49
CA LYS A 132 6.88 15.31 27.05
C LYS A 132 6.63 15.25 25.53
N ASN A 133 5.93 16.24 24.99
CA ASN A 133 5.52 16.30 23.59
C ASN A 133 6.50 17.08 22.69
N LYS A 134 7.73 17.32 23.17
CA LYS A 134 8.78 17.95 22.37
C LYS A 134 9.25 16.97 21.29
N GLY A 135 8.96 17.28 20.03
CA GLY A 135 9.33 16.47 18.87
C GLY A 135 10.61 16.94 18.18
N THR A 136 10.93 16.30 17.04
CA THR A 136 12.06 16.64 16.17
C THR A 136 11.59 17.15 14.82
N GLU A 137 12.46 17.82 14.07
CA GLU A 137 12.18 18.36 12.74
C GLU A 137 12.48 17.33 11.64
N LEU A 138 11.73 17.38 10.54
CA LEU A 138 11.91 16.45 9.41
C LEU A 138 13.34 16.46 8.85
N ASN A 139 13.88 17.65 8.60
CA ASN A 139 15.19 17.84 7.98
C ASN A 139 16.38 17.49 8.89
N ALA A 140 16.12 17.14 10.15
CA ALA A 140 17.13 16.64 11.09
C ALA A 140 17.44 15.15 10.88
N HIS A 141 16.71 14.45 9.99
CA HIS A 141 16.79 13.02 9.78
C HIS A 141 17.22 12.65 8.35
N THR A 142 17.86 11.49 8.22
CA THR A 142 18.12 10.83 6.94
C THR A 142 17.10 9.73 6.70
N TYR A 143 16.51 9.71 5.53
CA TYR A 143 15.41 8.81 5.16
C TYR A 143 15.88 7.69 4.25
N GLY A 144 15.54 6.44 4.59
CA GLY A 144 15.71 5.26 3.77
C GLY A 144 14.38 4.81 3.15
N ILE A 145 14.29 4.76 1.85
CA ILE A 145 13.12 4.26 1.12
C ILE A 145 13.45 2.89 0.55
N ILE A 146 12.70 1.87 0.97
CA ILE A 146 12.85 0.51 0.46
C ILE A 146 11.72 0.19 -0.50
N GLY A 147 12.07 0.00 -1.78
CA GLY A 147 11.16 -0.05 -2.92
C GLY A 147 11.00 1.32 -3.59
N TYR A 148 11.43 1.43 -4.85
CA TYR A 148 11.42 2.70 -5.59
C TYR A 148 10.62 2.57 -6.91
N GLY A 149 9.40 2.02 -6.78
CA GLY A 149 8.45 1.85 -7.88
C GLY A 149 7.62 3.12 -8.14
N HIS A 150 6.36 3.17 -7.67
CA HIS A 150 5.46 4.34 -7.84
C HIS A 150 5.34 5.18 -6.56
N THR A 151 5.18 4.55 -5.40
CA THR A 151 4.94 5.25 -4.13
C THR A 151 6.24 5.78 -3.52
N GLY A 152 7.36 5.05 -3.65
CA GLY A 152 8.68 5.48 -3.16
C GLY A 152 9.12 6.81 -3.73
N PRO A 153 9.18 6.99 -5.07
CA PRO A 153 9.52 8.27 -5.69
C PRO A 153 8.56 9.40 -5.31
N ALA A 154 7.26 9.12 -5.18
CA ALA A 154 6.27 10.12 -4.77
C ALA A 154 6.54 10.62 -3.34
N PHE A 155 6.90 9.72 -2.41
CA PHE A 155 7.27 10.09 -1.04
C PHE A 155 8.62 10.79 -0.97
N ALA A 156 9.63 10.30 -1.70
CA ALA A 156 10.93 10.96 -1.83
C ALA A 156 10.82 12.41 -2.28
N ARG A 157 9.98 12.67 -3.28
CA ARG A 157 9.71 14.02 -3.78
C ARG A 157 9.15 14.94 -2.69
N LEU A 158 8.20 14.48 -1.88
CA LEU A 158 7.67 15.28 -0.77
C LEU A 158 8.76 15.60 0.26
N LEU A 159 9.54 14.60 0.68
CA LEU A 159 10.62 14.75 1.64
C LEU A 159 11.69 15.72 1.15
N THR A 160 12.13 15.60 -0.09
CA THR A 160 13.16 16.48 -0.69
C THR A 160 12.69 17.93 -0.78
N THR A 161 11.39 18.15 -1.09
CA THR A 161 10.80 19.49 -1.09
C THR A 161 10.82 20.15 0.28
N LEU A 162 10.81 19.33 1.35
CA LEU A 162 10.92 19.77 2.74
C LEU A 162 12.38 19.84 3.26
N GLY A 163 13.37 19.69 2.37
CA GLY A 163 14.79 19.80 2.70
C GLY A 163 15.42 18.55 3.31
N CYS A 164 14.78 17.38 3.19
CA CYS A 164 15.30 16.13 3.75
C CYS A 164 16.31 15.45 2.83
N THR A 165 17.25 14.70 3.42
CA THR A 165 18.15 13.78 2.71
C THR A 165 17.48 12.44 2.54
N VAL A 166 17.38 11.93 1.29
CA VAL A 166 16.70 10.69 0.97
C VAL A 166 17.63 9.72 0.25
N LEU A 167 17.77 8.52 0.81
CA LEU A 167 18.42 7.35 0.23
C LEU A 167 17.34 6.35 -0.19
N ALA A 168 17.56 5.61 -1.25
CA ALA A 168 16.62 4.59 -1.69
C ALA A 168 17.32 3.30 -2.12
N ASN A 169 16.64 2.19 -1.91
CA ASN A 169 17.04 0.89 -2.41
C ASN A 169 15.87 0.21 -3.14
N ASP A 170 16.15 -0.34 -4.30
CA ASP A 170 15.22 -1.19 -5.04
C ASP A 170 15.99 -2.38 -5.62
N CYS A 171 15.65 -3.59 -5.18
CA CYS A 171 16.36 -4.81 -5.60
C CYS A 171 16.08 -5.21 -7.06
N TYR A 172 15.02 -4.69 -7.68
CA TYR A 172 14.68 -4.96 -9.08
C TYR A 172 15.17 -3.87 -10.03
N ASN A 173 15.40 -2.67 -9.52
CA ASN A 173 15.81 -1.53 -10.32
C ASN A 173 16.81 -0.63 -9.59
N ALA A 174 18.04 -1.10 -9.46
CA ALA A 174 19.11 -0.36 -8.80
C ALA A 174 19.45 0.99 -9.47
N SER A 175 18.98 1.21 -10.71
CA SER A 175 19.17 2.45 -11.47
C SER A 175 17.94 3.37 -11.50
N ALA A 176 16.90 3.09 -10.70
CA ALA A 176 15.67 3.86 -10.67
C ALA A 176 15.80 5.28 -10.12
N GLY A 177 16.98 5.68 -9.65
CA GLY A 177 17.24 6.98 -9.03
C GLY A 177 16.81 8.16 -9.93
N ASP A 178 16.34 9.20 -9.25
CA ASP A 178 15.90 10.45 -9.85
C ASP A 178 16.50 11.65 -9.08
N ALA A 179 15.92 12.83 -9.24
CA ALA A 179 16.36 14.04 -8.54
C ALA A 179 15.98 14.05 -7.04
N TYR A 180 15.19 13.08 -6.57
CA TYR A 180 14.59 13.08 -5.23
C TYR A 180 15.21 12.09 -4.25
N ALA A 181 15.92 11.06 -4.75
CA ALA A 181 16.61 10.10 -3.90
C ALA A 181 17.90 9.61 -4.54
N ARG A 182 18.95 9.45 -3.73
CA ARG A 182 20.15 8.76 -4.13
C ARG A 182 19.97 7.25 -3.95
N MET A 183 20.09 6.49 -5.03
CA MET A 183 20.07 5.03 -4.96
C MET A 183 21.32 4.52 -4.25
N THR A 184 21.13 3.51 -3.39
CA THR A 184 22.19 2.96 -2.58
C THR A 184 21.94 1.50 -2.19
N THR A 185 22.88 0.89 -1.48
CA THR A 185 22.75 -0.47 -0.95
C THR A 185 21.93 -0.51 0.35
N MET A 186 21.47 -1.69 0.73
CA MET A 186 20.76 -1.86 2.01
C MET A 186 21.69 -1.60 3.21
N GLU A 187 22.97 -1.97 3.10
CA GLU A 187 23.96 -1.74 4.13
C GLU A 187 24.14 -0.24 4.42
N GLU A 188 24.15 0.59 3.38
CA GLU A 188 24.26 2.03 3.55
C GLU A 188 22.97 2.64 4.16
N ILE A 189 21.79 2.12 3.81
CA ILE A 189 20.53 2.51 4.47
C ILE A 189 20.61 2.16 5.97
N PHE A 190 21.04 0.96 6.32
CA PHE A 190 21.19 0.52 7.71
C PHE A 190 22.20 1.36 8.50
N GLU A 191 23.23 1.87 7.84
CA GLU A 191 24.24 2.69 8.50
C GLU A 191 23.84 4.15 8.70
N GLN A 192 23.06 4.74 7.76
CA GLN A 192 22.87 6.19 7.71
C GLN A 192 21.45 6.66 8.00
N CYS A 193 20.42 5.80 7.92
CA CYS A 193 19.03 6.27 8.00
C CYS A 193 18.47 6.21 9.43
N ASP A 194 17.77 7.29 9.80
CA ASP A 194 17.04 7.42 11.07
C ASP A 194 15.56 7.10 10.91
N VAL A 195 15.05 7.14 9.68
CA VAL A 195 13.68 6.80 9.32
C VAL A 195 13.73 5.86 8.12
N ILE A 196 13.07 4.70 8.22
CA ILE A 196 13.02 3.72 7.12
C ILE A 196 11.55 3.50 6.75
N SER A 197 11.25 3.70 5.47
CA SER A 197 9.89 3.59 4.91
C SER A 197 9.81 2.49 3.84
N LEU A 198 8.81 1.62 3.98
CA LEU A 198 8.61 0.48 3.09
C LEU A 198 7.60 0.82 1.98
N HIS A 199 8.02 0.61 0.73
CA HIS A 199 7.25 0.88 -0.49
C HIS A 199 7.30 -0.30 -1.46
N VAL A 200 7.39 -1.52 -0.93
CA VAL A 200 7.52 -2.76 -1.70
C VAL A 200 6.17 -3.44 -1.92
N ASN A 201 6.01 -4.14 -3.03
CA ASN A 201 4.89 -5.07 -3.19
C ASN A 201 5.15 -6.35 -2.39
N TYR A 202 4.08 -6.98 -1.88
CA TYR A 202 4.24 -8.29 -1.25
C TYR A 202 4.56 -9.36 -2.30
N ARG A 203 5.53 -10.18 -1.97
CA ARG A 203 5.90 -11.42 -2.66
C ARG A 203 6.33 -12.44 -1.61
N PRO A 204 6.27 -13.76 -1.89
CA PRO A 204 6.74 -14.76 -0.94
C PRO A 204 8.17 -14.52 -0.44
N GLU A 205 9.04 -13.98 -1.30
CA GLU A 205 10.46 -13.74 -1.01
C GLU A 205 10.69 -12.59 -0.01
N ASN A 206 9.72 -11.69 0.15
CA ASN A 206 9.81 -10.58 1.09
C ASN A 206 8.83 -10.72 2.28
N HIS A 207 8.28 -11.93 2.49
CA HIS A 207 7.53 -12.23 3.69
C HIS A 207 8.43 -12.07 4.91
N HIS A 208 8.00 -11.25 5.87
CA HIS A 208 8.80 -10.89 7.05
C HIS A 208 10.20 -10.35 6.68
N LEU A 209 10.29 -9.56 5.62
CA LEU A 209 11.53 -8.84 5.27
C LEU A 209 12.06 -8.06 6.48
N VAL A 210 11.17 -7.36 7.19
CA VAL A 210 11.51 -6.68 8.45
C VAL A 210 11.25 -7.64 9.60
N ASN A 211 12.29 -8.32 10.03
CA ASN A 211 12.37 -9.26 11.14
C ASN A 211 13.46 -8.85 12.14
N ASP A 212 13.70 -9.66 13.16
CA ASP A 212 14.70 -9.41 14.20
C ASP A 212 16.10 -9.13 13.62
N GLU A 213 16.57 -9.97 12.71
CA GLU A 213 17.91 -9.83 12.07
C GLU A 213 18.01 -8.52 11.29
N TRP A 214 17.00 -8.20 10.49
CA TRP A 214 16.94 -6.98 9.72
C TRP A 214 16.95 -5.73 10.62
N ILE A 215 16.14 -5.74 11.70
CA ILE A 215 16.05 -4.62 12.65
C ILE A 215 17.38 -4.41 13.37
N LEU A 216 18.04 -5.48 13.78
CA LEU A 216 19.33 -5.42 14.44
C LEU A 216 20.47 -4.95 13.50
N ALA A 217 20.34 -5.19 12.19
CA ALA A 217 21.32 -4.71 11.21
C ALA A 217 21.30 -3.17 11.05
N VAL A 218 20.19 -2.49 11.34
CA VAL A 218 20.14 -1.02 11.38
C VAL A 218 21.04 -0.52 12.50
N ARG A 219 22.00 0.37 12.21
CA ARG A 219 23.02 0.81 13.16
C ARG A 219 22.44 1.54 14.36
N ASN A 220 21.66 2.57 14.10
CA ASN A 220 21.08 3.46 15.13
C ASN A 220 19.63 3.07 15.46
N PRO A 221 19.09 3.51 16.61
CA PRO A 221 17.64 3.51 16.79
C PRO A 221 16.97 4.32 15.69
N PHE A 222 15.84 3.82 15.17
CA PHE A 222 15.18 4.38 14.00
C PHE A 222 13.65 4.38 14.10
N ILE A 223 12.99 5.09 13.18
CA ILE A 223 11.53 5.10 13.01
C ILE A 223 11.17 4.23 11.80
N LEU A 224 10.17 3.37 11.98
CA LEU A 224 9.66 2.50 10.91
C LEU A 224 8.34 3.03 10.35
N LEU A 225 8.24 3.14 9.02
CA LEU A 225 6.99 3.44 8.33
C LEU A 225 6.63 2.28 7.38
N ASN A 226 5.38 1.81 7.45
CA ASN A 226 4.88 0.82 6.52
C ASN A 226 3.51 1.23 5.96
N THR A 227 3.49 1.64 4.70
CA THR A 227 2.30 1.92 3.90
C THR A 227 2.22 0.99 2.67
N SER A 228 2.94 -0.14 2.72
CA SER A 228 3.05 -1.12 1.63
C SER A 228 2.14 -2.33 1.83
N ARG A 229 2.61 -3.36 2.52
CA ARG A 229 1.86 -4.56 2.89
C ARG A 229 2.24 -5.01 4.30
N GLY A 230 1.24 -5.47 5.06
CA GLY A 230 1.45 -5.89 6.45
C GLY A 230 2.39 -7.08 6.59
N GLN A 231 2.25 -8.09 5.70
CA GLN A 231 3.05 -9.32 5.73
C GLN A 231 4.56 -9.12 5.44
N VAL A 232 4.98 -7.92 5.03
CA VAL A 232 6.40 -7.58 4.88
C VAL A 232 7.09 -7.43 6.23
N VAL A 233 6.32 -7.23 7.29
CA VAL A 233 6.81 -6.96 8.65
C VAL A 233 6.40 -8.09 9.57
N ASN A 234 7.35 -8.63 10.35
CA ASN A 234 7.05 -9.49 11.48
C ASN A 234 6.61 -8.61 12.67
N THR A 235 5.33 -8.63 12.98
CA THR A 235 4.76 -7.76 14.02
C THR A 235 5.32 -8.05 15.41
N ALA A 236 5.60 -9.31 15.73
CA ALA A 236 6.14 -9.70 17.03
C ALA A 236 7.55 -9.13 17.24
N ASP A 237 8.41 -9.20 16.22
CA ASP A 237 9.76 -8.63 16.26
C ASP A 237 9.71 -7.10 16.40
N VAL A 238 8.84 -6.43 15.65
CA VAL A 238 8.64 -4.98 15.75
C VAL A 238 8.21 -4.57 17.16
N VAL A 239 7.27 -5.31 17.78
CA VAL A 239 6.85 -5.07 19.16
C VAL A 239 8.01 -5.22 20.15
N GLN A 240 8.82 -6.27 20.00
CA GLN A 240 10.01 -6.49 20.83
C GLN A 240 10.98 -5.30 20.72
N HIS A 241 11.23 -4.82 19.49
CA HIS A 241 12.18 -3.76 19.24
C HIS A 241 11.65 -2.36 19.57
N LEU A 242 10.34 -2.14 19.55
CA LEU A 242 9.70 -0.95 20.13
C LEU A 242 9.89 -0.89 21.65
N LYS A 243 9.74 -2.03 22.35
CA LYS A 243 9.96 -2.13 23.79
C LYS A 243 11.42 -1.92 24.19
N SER A 244 12.36 -2.41 23.40
CA SER A 244 13.80 -2.22 23.66
C SER A 244 14.32 -0.83 23.27
N GLY A 245 13.54 -0.03 22.54
CA GLY A 245 13.94 1.28 22.03
C GLY A 245 14.83 1.23 20.78
N LYS A 246 15.03 0.07 20.16
CA LYS A 246 15.72 -0.06 18.87
C LYS A 246 14.87 0.53 17.73
N ILE A 247 13.56 0.30 17.76
CA ILE A 247 12.58 1.07 16.99
C ILE A 247 12.03 2.13 17.93
N LEU A 248 12.27 3.40 17.61
CA LEU A 248 11.85 4.54 18.41
C LEU A 248 10.34 4.76 18.35
N ALA A 249 9.78 4.58 17.18
CA ALA A 249 8.35 4.71 16.90
C ALA A 249 7.99 4.04 15.56
N ALA A 250 6.70 3.77 15.34
CA ALA A 250 6.24 3.20 14.09
C ALA A 250 4.95 3.89 13.60
N GLY A 251 4.87 4.10 12.27
CA GLY A 251 3.67 4.52 11.57
C GLY A 251 3.25 3.44 10.57
N LEU A 252 2.13 2.77 10.83
CA LEU A 252 1.70 1.59 10.09
C LEU A 252 0.28 1.79 9.55
N ASP A 253 0.15 1.88 8.23
CA ASP A 253 -1.16 1.91 7.55
C ASP A 253 -1.65 0.49 7.22
N VAL A 254 -0.73 -0.47 7.21
CA VAL A 254 -0.98 -1.86 6.88
C VAL A 254 -0.49 -2.77 8.01
N LEU A 255 -1.23 -3.84 8.27
CA LEU A 255 -0.95 -4.76 9.37
C LEU A 255 -0.87 -6.21 8.87
N GLU A 256 0.01 -7.00 9.47
CA GLU A 256 0.20 -8.41 9.13
C GLU A 256 -1.10 -9.23 9.20
N TYR A 257 -1.97 -8.86 10.13
CA TYR A 257 -3.21 -9.60 10.45
C TYR A 257 -4.44 -9.08 9.70
N GLU A 258 -4.28 -8.21 8.72
CA GLU A 258 -5.38 -7.74 7.89
C GLU A 258 -6.06 -8.91 7.17
N SER A 259 -7.39 -8.91 7.19
CA SER A 259 -8.12 -9.85 6.34
C SER A 259 -7.93 -9.47 4.86
N PRO A 260 -7.86 -10.43 3.92
CA PRO A 260 -7.75 -10.14 2.49
C PRO A 260 -8.88 -9.27 1.93
N LYS A 261 -10.02 -9.23 2.64
CA LYS A 261 -11.20 -8.40 2.29
C LYS A 261 -11.27 -7.10 3.09
N LEU A 262 -10.22 -6.77 3.87
CA LEU A 262 -10.17 -5.58 4.74
C LEU A 262 -11.40 -5.44 5.63
N LYS A 263 -11.90 -6.56 6.13
CA LYS A 263 -13.01 -6.60 7.10
C LYS A 263 -12.51 -6.34 8.50
N ASN A 264 -13.43 -5.88 9.36
CA ASN A 264 -13.12 -5.73 10.77
C ASN A 264 -12.53 -7.03 11.36
N LEU A 265 -11.47 -6.89 12.10
CA LEU A 265 -10.91 -7.91 12.96
C LEU A 265 -11.34 -7.58 14.40
N PRO A 266 -12.28 -8.33 15.00
CA PRO A 266 -12.71 -8.09 16.37
C PRO A 266 -11.52 -8.15 17.33
N LYS A 267 -11.54 -7.32 18.37
CA LYS A 267 -10.41 -7.20 19.30
C LYS A 267 -10.12 -8.53 20.03
N GLU A 268 -11.14 -9.33 20.20
CA GLU A 268 -11.10 -10.65 20.81
C GLU A 268 -10.35 -11.70 19.97
N GLU A 269 -10.16 -11.40 18.68
CA GLU A 269 -9.44 -12.25 17.72
C GLU A 269 -8.01 -11.75 17.46
N TRP A 270 -7.59 -10.67 18.13
CA TRP A 270 -6.26 -10.12 17.93
C TRP A 270 -5.18 -11.03 18.48
N PRO A 271 -4.13 -11.32 17.71
CA PRO A 271 -2.93 -11.94 18.27
C PRO A 271 -2.29 -11.03 19.33
N GLU A 272 -1.60 -11.62 20.29
CA GLU A 272 -0.95 -10.91 21.38
C GLU A 272 -0.04 -9.77 20.89
N ALA A 273 0.71 -9.99 19.81
CA ALA A 273 1.57 -8.96 19.21
C ALA A 273 0.76 -7.75 18.72
N MET A 274 -0.44 -7.95 18.18
CA MET A 274 -1.31 -6.86 17.74
C MET A 274 -1.88 -6.08 18.92
N GLU A 275 -2.29 -6.77 20.00
CA GLU A 275 -2.75 -6.10 21.22
C GLU A 275 -1.66 -5.24 21.83
N GLN A 276 -0.44 -5.78 21.92
CA GLN A 276 0.73 -5.05 22.43
C GLN A 276 1.07 -3.85 21.57
N LEU A 277 1.08 -4.02 20.25
CA LEU A 277 1.34 -2.94 19.29
C LEU A 277 0.34 -1.79 19.43
N ALA A 278 -0.95 -2.12 19.52
CA ALA A 278 -2.03 -1.14 19.63
C ALA A 278 -2.08 -0.42 20.98
N ALA A 279 -1.40 -0.93 22.01
CA ALA A 279 -1.29 -0.30 23.32
C ALA A 279 -0.11 0.67 23.45
N MET A 280 0.75 0.78 22.42
CA MET A 280 1.96 1.61 22.47
C MET A 280 1.68 3.06 22.03
N ASP A 281 2.05 4.03 22.85
CA ASP A 281 1.88 5.48 22.57
C ASP A 281 2.77 5.98 21.41
N ASN A 282 3.87 5.28 21.13
CA ASN A 282 4.81 5.58 20.03
C ASN A 282 4.49 4.86 18.72
N VAL A 283 3.28 4.30 18.61
CA VAL A 283 2.80 3.64 17.39
C VAL A 283 1.55 4.33 16.88
N ILE A 284 1.51 4.60 15.57
CA ILE A 284 0.35 5.15 14.89
C ILE A 284 -0.17 4.11 13.91
N LEU A 285 -1.44 3.74 14.05
CA LEU A 285 -2.12 2.75 13.22
C LEU A 285 -3.23 3.40 12.40
N THR A 286 -3.31 3.07 11.11
CA THR A 286 -4.42 3.45 10.25
C THR A 286 -4.93 2.23 9.46
N PRO A 287 -6.21 2.18 9.08
CA PRO A 287 -6.84 0.95 8.58
C PRO A 287 -6.70 0.78 7.06
N HIS A 288 -5.46 0.79 6.53
CA HIS A 288 -5.13 0.61 5.12
C HIS A 288 -5.85 1.62 4.21
N VAL A 289 -5.72 2.89 4.55
CA VAL A 289 -6.42 4.01 3.88
C VAL A 289 -5.49 4.95 3.12
N GLY A 290 -4.18 4.73 3.13
CA GLY A 290 -3.21 5.62 2.50
C GLY A 290 -3.49 5.94 1.03
N GLY A 291 -4.06 4.99 0.28
CA GLY A 291 -4.47 5.19 -1.11
C GLY A 291 -5.93 5.59 -1.32
N GLN A 292 -6.71 5.84 -0.26
CA GLN A 292 -8.17 6.02 -0.33
C GLN A 292 -8.53 7.51 -0.35
N THR A 293 -8.45 8.15 -1.51
CA THR A 293 -8.92 9.52 -1.73
C THR A 293 -9.78 9.62 -2.99
N PRO A 294 -10.74 10.56 -3.06
CA PRO A 294 -11.53 10.77 -4.28
C PRO A 294 -10.68 11.04 -5.52
N GLU A 295 -9.58 11.76 -5.36
CA GLU A 295 -8.64 12.07 -6.43
C GLU A 295 -7.90 10.82 -6.90
N ALA A 296 -7.53 9.91 -5.99
CA ALA A 296 -6.92 8.63 -6.35
C ALA A 296 -7.93 7.74 -7.10
N GLU A 297 -9.20 7.70 -6.68
CA GLU A 297 -10.24 6.96 -7.39
C GLU A 297 -10.42 7.46 -8.83
N LEU A 298 -10.44 8.78 -9.04
CA LEU A 298 -10.49 9.36 -10.36
C LEU A 298 -9.24 9.02 -11.19
N ARG A 299 -8.03 9.18 -10.64
CA ARG A 299 -6.77 8.84 -11.34
C ARG A 299 -6.71 7.37 -11.74
N HIS A 300 -7.12 6.45 -10.84
CA HIS A 300 -7.23 5.04 -11.17
C HIS A 300 -8.13 4.80 -12.38
N ALA A 301 -9.30 5.45 -12.42
CA ALA A 301 -10.23 5.33 -13.54
C ALA A 301 -9.65 5.88 -14.84
N GLN A 302 -8.95 7.03 -14.79
CA GLN A 302 -8.29 7.63 -15.96
C GLN A 302 -7.22 6.70 -16.54
N ILE A 303 -6.34 6.18 -15.68
CA ILE A 303 -5.26 5.27 -16.07
C ILE A 303 -5.83 3.94 -16.61
N ALA A 304 -6.88 3.42 -15.97
CA ALA A 304 -7.55 2.21 -16.45
C ALA A 304 -8.11 2.38 -17.85
N VAL A 305 -8.80 3.50 -18.12
CA VAL A 305 -9.31 3.83 -19.46
C VAL A 305 -8.17 3.90 -20.46
N GLU A 306 -7.09 4.63 -20.15
CA GLU A 306 -5.94 4.75 -21.03
C GLU A 306 -5.34 3.37 -21.35
N LYS A 307 -5.08 2.54 -20.34
CA LYS A 307 -4.50 1.21 -20.51
C LYS A 307 -5.43 0.24 -21.28
N ILE A 308 -6.76 0.32 -21.08
CA ILE A 308 -7.75 -0.48 -21.84
C ILE A 308 -7.76 -0.07 -23.31
N LEU A 309 -7.70 1.21 -23.62
CA LEU A 309 -7.73 1.68 -25.02
C LEU A 309 -6.45 1.37 -25.80
N ASN A 310 -5.38 0.97 -25.11
CA ASN A 310 -4.08 0.58 -25.69
C ASN A 310 -3.88 -0.95 -25.77
N ILE A 311 -4.96 -1.75 -25.54
CA ILE A 311 -4.96 -3.19 -25.76
C ILE A 311 -5.20 -3.50 -27.23
#